data_c9edf7a6498ff129b62d72633caa2e65
#
_entry.id   c9edf7a6498ff129b62d72633caa2e65
#
_cell.length_a   1.000
_cell.length_b   1.000
_cell.length_c   1.000
_cell.angle_alpha   90.00
_cell.angle_beta   90.00
_cell.angle_gamma   90.00
#
_symmetry.space_group_name_H-M   'P 1'
#
loop_
_entity.id
_entity.type
_entity.pdbx_description
1 polymer ?
#
loop_
_entity_poly.entity_id
_entity_poly.type
_entity_poly.pdbx_seq_one_letter_code
_entity_poly.pdbx_strand_id
1 'polypeptide(L)'
;MPDKTKLKEGDIFYVYNDYYKRYFFGKILVDIMNRFIKRANEGLLWPLDFFSDCYLVAVYKDIADTPVLKSREFIIPGSFIYKSSFNRKNKDAIKWVYYDHEDINYQELEFPEYIISSNDKICLERGELSIPTSLTRAQYENEFNITGSKTGGINYSNA
;
A
#
# COMPACT_ATOMS: atom_id res chain seq x y z
N MET A 1 -5.31 -18.69 -20.03
CA MET A 1 -4.42 -17.58 -19.66
C MET A 1 -3.23 -18.14 -18.91
N PRO A 2 -2.02 -17.75 -19.27
CA PRO A 2 -0.88 -18.17 -18.48
C PRO A 2 -1.02 -17.57 -17.07
N ASP A 3 -0.71 -18.39 -16.08
CA ASP A 3 -0.69 -17.94 -14.71
C ASP A 3 0.33 -16.82 -14.52
N LYS A 4 -0.11 -15.76 -13.92
CA LYS A 4 0.78 -14.68 -13.56
C LYS A 4 1.68 -15.14 -12.42
N THR A 5 2.97 -14.97 -12.59
CA THR A 5 3.96 -15.36 -11.58
C THR A 5 4.37 -14.20 -10.66
N LYS A 6 4.06 -12.98 -11.06
CA LYS A 6 4.43 -11.78 -10.33
C LYS A 6 3.37 -10.70 -10.51
N LEU A 7 2.96 -10.08 -9.41
CA LEU A 7 2.07 -8.93 -9.43
C LEU A 7 2.84 -7.64 -9.71
N LYS A 8 2.17 -6.70 -10.37
CA LYS A 8 2.69 -5.37 -10.64
C LYS A 8 1.66 -4.31 -10.26
N GLU A 9 2.08 -3.05 -10.30
CA GLU A 9 1.17 -1.92 -10.04
C GLU A 9 -0.08 -2.01 -10.91
N GLY A 10 -1.24 -1.85 -10.27
CA GLY A 10 -2.54 -1.95 -10.93
C GLY A 10 -3.18 -3.33 -10.91
N ASP A 11 -2.41 -4.36 -10.58
CA ASP A 11 -2.95 -5.72 -10.53
C ASP A 11 -3.85 -5.91 -9.32
N ILE A 12 -5.00 -6.49 -9.59
CA ILE A 12 -5.98 -6.89 -8.58
C ILE A 12 -5.85 -8.40 -8.40
N PHE A 13 -5.80 -8.81 -7.16
CA PHE A 13 -5.68 -10.23 -6.80
C PHE A 13 -6.72 -10.60 -5.76
N TYR A 14 -6.97 -11.87 -5.61
CA TYR A 14 -7.77 -12.37 -4.50
C TYR A 14 -7.00 -13.43 -3.72
N VAL A 15 -7.42 -13.62 -2.48
CA VAL A 15 -6.89 -14.63 -1.56
C VAL A 15 -8.06 -15.31 -0.90
N TYR A 16 -8.04 -16.64 -0.90
CA TYR A 16 -9.03 -17.40 -0.13
C TYR A 16 -8.56 -17.54 1.31
N ASN A 17 -9.39 -17.14 2.24
CA ASN A 17 -9.10 -17.28 3.66
C ASN A 17 -9.79 -18.55 4.20
N ASP A 18 -8.99 -19.51 4.60
CA ASP A 18 -9.49 -20.82 5.09
C ASP A 18 -10.28 -20.71 6.40
N TYR A 19 -9.93 -19.74 7.22
CA TYR A 19 -10.61 -19.56 8.51
C TYR A 19 -12.02 -19.03 8.35
N TYR A 20 -12.16 -17.94 7.55
CA TYR A 20 -13.47 -17.32 7.29
C TYR A 20 -14.21 -17.97 6.13
N LYS A 21 -13.52 -18.81 5.34
CA LYS A 21 -14.05 -19.43 4.11
C LYS A 21 -14.61 -18.38 3.14
N ARG A 22 -13.85 -17.32 2.94
CA ARG A 22 -14.22 -16.18 2.11
C ARG A 22 -13.05 -15.75 1.25
N TYR A 23 -13.37 -15.05 0.16
CA TYR A 23 -12.39 -14.43 -0.73
C TYR A 23 -12.20 -12.98 -0.36
N PHE A 24 -10.95 -12.59 -0.22
CA PHE A 24 -10.53 -11.22 0.03
C PHE A 24 -9.81 -10.71 -1.20
N PHE A 25 -10.01 -9.44 -1.53
CA PHE A 25 -9.44 -8.83 -2.73
C PHE A 25 -8.49 -7.70 -2.35
N GLY A 26 -7.39 -7.60 -3.09
CA GLY A 26 -6.43 -6.53 -2.92
C GLY A 26 -5.95 -6.01 -4.26
N LYS A 27 -5.32 -4.84 -4.24
CA LYS A 27 -4.75 -4.21 -5.41
C LYS A 27 -3.36 -3.71 -5.10
N ILE A 28 -2.39 -4.04 -5.95
CA ILE A 28 -1.05 -3.49 -5.85
C ILE A 28 -1.10 -2.06 -6.38
N LEU A 29 -0.82 -1.10 -5.51
CA LEU A 29 -0.86 0.32 -5.87
C LEU A 29 0.50 0.82 -6.31
N VAL A 30 1.54 0.57 -5.51
CA VAL A 30 2.87 1.12 -5.76
C VAL A 30 3.93 0.11 -5.41
N ASP A 31 4.91 0.00 -6.29
CA ASP A 31 6.20 -0.61 -5.98
C ASP A 31 7.12 0.50 -5.47
N ILE A 32 7.31 0.57 -4.17
CA ILE A 32 8.02 1.67 -3.52
C ILE A 32 9.43 1.83 -4.08
N MET A 33 10.18 0.73 -4.18
CA MET A 33 11.55 0.77 -4.70
C MET A 33 11.59 1.34 -6.12
N ASN A 34 10.79 0.78 -7.02
CA ASN A 34 10.87 1.14 -8.43
C ASN A 34 10.29 2.52 -8.73
N ARG A 35 9.24 2.92 -8.02
CA ARG A 35 8.57 4.18 -8.33
C ARG A 35 9.22 5.38 -7.64
N PHE A 36 9.63 5.22 -6.41
CA PHE A 36 10.18 6.34 -5.64
C PHE A 36 11.68 6.22 -5.44
N ILE A 37 12.16 5.14 -4.87
CA ILE A 37 13.57 5.04 -4.43
C ILE A 37 14.54 5.08 -5.60
N LYS A 38 14.30 4.29 -6.64
CA LYS A 38 15.18 4.25 -7.82
C LYS A 38 15.16 5.53 -8.64
N ARG A 39 14.10 6.33 -8.51
CA ARG A 39 13.96 7.59 -9.24
C ARG A 39 14.47 8.77 -8.44
N ALA A 40 14.76 8.59 -7.17
CA ALA A 40 15.28 9.64 -6.34
C ALA A 40 16.73 9.91 -6.70
N ASN A 41 17.06 11.18 -6.85
CA ASN A 41 18.45 11.60 -6.90
C ASN A 41 18.96 11.72 -5.47
N GLU A 42 20.03 10.99 -5.15
CA GLU A 42 20.76 11.14 -3.88
C GLU A 42 20.02 10.77 -2.60
N GLY A 43 19.14 9.77 -2.66
CA GLY A 43 18.56 9.22 -1.45
C GLY A 43 17.66 10.17 -0.66
N LEU A 44 17.04 11.11 -1.35
CA LEU A 44 16.18 12.11 -0.71
C LEU A 44 14.80 11.60 -0.31
N LEU A 45 14.50 10.33 -0.54
CA LEU A 45 13.19 9.77 -0.24
C LEU A 45 13.10 9.03 1.08
N TRP A 46 14.05 9.26 1.94
CA TRP A 46 13.92 8.96 3.34
C TRP A 46 12.73 9.79 3.89
N PRO A 47 11.67 9.30 4.46
CA PRO A 47 11.65 8.01 5.15
C PRO A 47 11.05 6.85 4.36
N LEU A 48 10.65 7.02 3.13
CA LEU A 48 10.12 5.90 2.35
C LEU A 48 11.15 4.78 2.12
N ASP A 49 12.44 5.07 2.29
CA ASP A 49 13.50 4.06 2.25
C ASP A 49 13.22 2.89 3.20
N PHE A 50 12.56 3.13 4.31
CA PHE A 50 12.18 2.08 5.26
C PHE A 50 11.14 1.12 4.69
N PHE A 51 10.47 1.52 3.63
CA PHE A 51 9.43 0.73 2.98
C PHE A 51 9.85 0.31 1.58
N SER A 52 11.13 0.41 1.27
CA SER A 52 11.66 0.09 -0.07
C SER A 52 11.42 -1.36 -0.48
N ASP A 53 11.31 -2.25 0.49
CA ASP A 53 11.03 -3.67 0.29
C ASP A 53 9.52 -3.99 0.23
N CYS A 54 8.70 -2.96 0.15
CA CYS A 54 7.24 -3.10 0.19
C CYS A 54 6.56 -2.69 -1.11
N TYR A 55 5.38 -3.26 -1.28
CA TYR A 55 4.33 -2.66 -2.10
C TYR A 55 3.41 -1.83 -1.21
N LEU A 56 2.84 -0.77 -1.75
CA LEU A 56 1.64 -0.16 -1.20
C LEU A 56 0.46 -0.95 -1.76
N VAL A 57 -0.39 -1.48 -0.90
CA VAL A 57 -1.48 -2.37 -1.27
C VAL A 57 -2.79 -1.84 -0.70
N ALA A 58 -3.82 -1.78 -1.51
CA ALA A 58 -5.17 -1.49 -1.05
C ALA A 58 -5.95 -2.80 -0.87
N VAL A 59 -6.87 -2.81 0.08
CA VAL A 59 -7.76 -3.94 0.32
C VAL A 59 -9.19 -3.49 0.05
N TYR A 60 -9.88 -4.25 -0.79
CA TYR A 60 -11.27 -3.96 -1.11
C TYR A 60 -12.20 -4.29 0.06
N LYS A 61 -13.28 -3.53 0.14
CA LYS A 61 -14.31 -3.74 1.16
C LYS A 61 -15.07 -5.04 0.96
N ASP A 62 -15.16 -5.49 -0.29
CA ASP A 62 -15.94 -6.66 -0.65
C ASP A 62 -15.27 -7.95 -0.17
N ILE A 63 -16.00 -8.71 0.64
CA ILE A 63 -15.59 -10.03 1.12
C ILE A 63 -16.63 -11.01 0.57
N ALA A 64 -16.22 -11.91 -0.29
CA ALA A 64 -17.15 -12.64 -1.14
C ALA A 64 -17.12 -14.15 -0.91
N ASP A 65 -18.25 -14.80 -1.18
CA ASP A 65 -18.36 -16.27 -1.17
C ASP A 65 -17.74 -16.90 -2.42
N THR A 66 -17.63 -16.13 -3.48
CA THR A 66 -17.06 -16.54 -4.76
C THR A 66 -15.99 -15.55 -5.18
N PRO A 67 -15.03 -15.95 -6.04
CA PRO A 67 -13.96 -15.04 -6.45
C PRO A 67 -14.42 -14.02 -7.49
N VAL A 68 -15.47 -13.26 -7.17
CA VAL A 68 -16.01 -12.20 -8.00
C VAL A 68 -16.07 -10.91 -7.16
N LEU A 69 -15.38 -9.89 -7.61
CA LEU A 69 -15.35 -8.59 -6.96
C LEU A 69 -16.55 -7.78 -7.41
N LYS A 70 -17.43 -7.47 -6.47
CA LYS A 70 -18.69 -6.75 -6.74
C LYS A 70 -18.58 -5.25 -6.54
N SER A 71 -17.76 -4.82 -5.57
CA SER A 71 -17.56 -3.41 -5.27
C SER A 71 -16.09 -3.06 -5.38
N ARG A 72 -15.79 -1.90 -5.94
CA ARG A 72 -14.41 -1.38 -6.07
C ARG A 72 -14.04 -0.41 -4.96
N GLU A 73 -14.86 -0.33 -3.91
CA GLU A 73 -14.54 0.48 -2.74
C GLU A 73 -13.47 -0.21 -1.89
N PHE A 74 -12.53 0.57 -1.38
CA PHE A 74 -11.52 0.06 -0.47
C PHE A 74 -11.97 0.19 0.98
N ILE A 75 -11.68 -0.82 1.79
CA ILE A 75 -11.76 -0.72 3.24
C ILE A 75 -10.41 -0.28 3.81
N ILE A 76 -9.33 -0.70 3.16
CA ILE A 76 -7.98 -0.24 3.49
C ILE A 76 -7.42 0.40 2.21
N PRO A 77 -7.38 1.72 2.13
CA PRO A 77 -6.94 2.39 0.90
C PRO A 77 -5.43 2.28 0.64
N GLY A 78 -4.65 1.95 1.65
CA GLY A 78 -3.23 1.72 1.48
C GLY A 78 -2.60 1.10 2.72
N SER A 79 -1.74 0.13 2.50
CA SER A 79 -0.95 -0.51 3.55
C SER A 79 0.37 -0.99 2.96
N PHE A 80 1.46 -0.84 3.71
CA PHE A 80 2.76 -1.34 3.28
C PHE A 80 2.86 -2.83 3.57
N ILE A 81 3.05 -3.63 2.52
CA ILE A 81 3.21 -5.07 2.64
C ILE A 81 4.51 -5.47 1.96
N TYR A 82 5.31 -6.31 2.61
CA TYR A 82 6.57 -6.79 2.06
C TYR A 82 6.36 -7.49 0.72
N LYS A 83 7.21 -7.17 -0.24
CA LYS A 83 7.21 -7.85 -1.56
C LYS A 83 7.40 -9.35 -1.41
N SER A 84 8.19 -9.77 -0.42
CA SER A 84 8.42 -11.19 -0.14
C SER A 84 7.12 -11.94 0.20
N SER A 85 6.13 -11.24 0.76
CA SER A 85 4.82 -11.84 1.05
C SER A 85 4.06 -12.24 -0.20
N PHE A 86 4.43 -11.69 -1.36
CA PHE A 86 3.81 -12.02 -2.64
C PHE A 86 4.68 -12.93 -3.51
N ASN A 87 5.84 -13.34 -3.03
CA ASN A 87 6.74 -14.21 -3.77
C ASN A 87 6.35 -15.67 -3.54
N ARG A 88 5.82 -16.30 -4.57
CA ARG A 88 5.34 -17.70 -4.49
C ARG A 88 6.42 -18.72 -4.15
N LYS A 89 7.68 -18.36 -4.28
CA LYS A 89 8.80 -19.23 -3.84
C LYS A 89 8.95 -19.26 -2.33
N ASN A 90 8.39 -18.28 -1.64
CA ASN A 90 8.38 -18.23 -0.20
C ASN A 90 7.20 -19.06 0.33
N LYS A 91 7.46 -20.06 1.15
CA LYS A 91 6.40 -20.95 1.68
C LYS A 91 5.38 -20.22 2.56
N ASP A 92 5.77 -19.10 3.15
CA ASP A 92 4.91 -18.28 4.01
C ASP A 92 4.23 -17.17 3.25
N ALA A 93 4.35 -17.16 1.94
CA ALA A 93 3.75 -16.13 1.11
C ALA A 93 2.21 -16.19 1.09
N ILE A 94 1.62 -15.04 0.83
CA ILE A 94 0.19 -14.95 0.56
C ILE A 94 -0.13 -15.77 -0.69
N LYS A 95 -1.15 -16.62 -0.59
CA LYS A 95 -1.59 -17.45 -1.72
C LYS A 95 -2.54 -16.67 -2.61
N TRP A 96 -1.98 -15.71 -3.33
CA TRP A 96 -2.74 -14.82 -4.19
C TRP A 96 -3.02 -15.45 -5.53
N VAL A 97 -4.14 -15.04 -6.12
CA VAL A 97 -4.51 -15.38 -7.49
C VAL A 97 -4.81 -14.08 -8.24
N TYR A 98 -4.23 -13.92 -9.42
CA TYR A 98 -4.50 -12.73 -10.25
C TYR A 98 -5.97 -12.70 -10.65
N TYR A 99 -6.57 -11.52 -10.54
CA TYR A 99 -7.98 -11.31 -10.86
C TYR A 99 -8.16 -10.39 -12.07
N ASP A 100 -7.62 -9.19 -12.01
CA ASP A 100 -7.84 -8.16 -13.01
C ASP A 100 -6.73 -7.11 -12.92
N HIS A 101 -6.79 -6.12 -13.79
CA HIS A 101 -5.86 -5.00 -13.79
C HIS A 101 -6.61 -3.70 -14.01
N GLU A 102 -6.32 -2.70 -13.19
CA GLU A 102 -6.77 -1.33 -13.38
C GLU A 102 -5.59 -0.40 -13.17
N ASP A 103 -5.38 0.50 -14.11
CA ASP A 103 -4.31 1.47 -14.01
C ASP A 103 -4.45 2.33 -12.75
N ILE A 104 -3.31 2.77 -12.23
CA ILE A 104 -3.26 3.54 -11.00
C ILE A 104 -3.34 5.02 -11.32
N ASN A 105 -4.21 5.73 -10.63
CA ASN A 105 -4.14 7.19 -10.56
C ASN A 105 -3.26 7.56 -9.36
N TYR A 106 -2.00 7.87 -9.62
CA TYR A 106 -1.01 8.10 -8.57
C TYR A 106 -1.30 9.36 -7.75
N GLN A 107 -2.15 10.25 -8.24
CA GLN A 107 -2.52 11.46 -7.51
C GLN A 107 -3.62 11.21 -6.47
N GLU A 108 -4.30 10.09 -6.58
CA GLU A 108 -5.33 9.68 -5.62
C GLU A 108 -4.85 8.68 -4.61
N LEU A 109 -3.55 8.41 -4.56
CA LEU A 109 -2.99 7.47 -3.60
C LEU A 109 -3.17 7.96 -2.17
N GLU A 110 -3.54 7.02 -1.31
CA GLU A 110 -3.60 7.24 0.13
C GLU A 110 -2.49 6.41 0.78
N PHE A 111 -1.48 7.10 1.30
CA PHE A 111 -0.44 6.44 2.08
C PHE A 111 -0.96 6.16 3.48
N PRO A 112 -0.57 5.00 4.05
CA PRO A 112 -1.15 4.56 5.31
C PRO A 112 -0.57 5.31 6.49
N GLU A 113 -1.42 5.48 7.47
CA GLU A 113 -1.04 5.56 8.88
C GLU A 113 0.08 6.54 9.16
N TYR A 114 0.04 7.73 8.58
CA TYR A 114 0.93 8.74 9.05
C TYR A 114 0.27 9.56 10.17
N ILE A 115 1.08 9.89 11.14
CA ILE A 115 0.67 10.66 12.29
C ILE A 115 1.43 11.98 12.26
N ILE A 116 0.72 13.07 12.48
CA ILE A 116 1.36 14.37 12.65
C ILE A 116 1.60 14.57 14.14
N SER A 117 2.87 14.72 14.50
CA SER A 117 3.25 14.96 15.88
C SER A 117 2.86 16.36 16.32
N SER A 118 3.01 16.62 17.62
CA SER A 118 2.76 17.94 18.20
C SER A 118 3.63 19.06 17.62
N ASN A 119 4.74 18.70 16.97
CA ASN A 119 5.64 19.63 16.30
C ASN A 119 5.36 19.77 14.81
N ASP A 120 4.19 19.32 14.37
CA ASP A 120 3.79 19.30 12.96
C ASP A 120 4.71 18.46 12.08
N LYS A 121 5.45 17.56 12.68
CA LYS A 121 6.24 16.57 11.95
C LYS A 121 5.48 15.26 11.86
N ILE A 122 5.64 14.58 10.77
CA ILE A 122 4.93 13.32 10.55
C ILE A 122 5.75 12.13 11.02
N CYS A 123 5.05 11.09 11.42
CA CYS A 123 5.60 9.75 11.56
C CYS A 123 4.97 8.86 10.51
N LEU A 124 5.76 7.99 9.93
CA LEU A 124 5.24 6.93 9.08
C LEU A 124 5.10 5.66 9.90
N GLU A 125 4.00 4.99 9.72
CA GLU A 125 3.73 3.77 10.48
C GLU A 125 3.43 2.58 9.57
N ARG A 126 3.89 1.42 10.02
CA ARG A 126 3.60 0.13 9.42
C ARG A 126 3.44 -0.87 10.57
N GLY A 127 2.20 -1.19 10.89
CA GLY A 127 1.94 -2.00 12.08
C GLY A 127 2.48 -1.32 13.33
N GLU A 128 3.39 -1.97 14.02
CA GLU A 128 4.01 -1.42 15.22
C GLU A 128 5.23 -0.54 14.93
N LEU A 129 5.68 -0.49 13.69
CA LEU A 129 6.81 0.31 13.30
C LEU A 129 6.39 1.77 13.14
N SER A 130 6.99 2.65 13.91
CA SER A 130 6.78 4.09 13.81
C SER A 130 8.10 4.76 13.48
N ILE A 131 8.12 5.53 12.41
CA ILE A 131 9.31 6.18 11.89
C ILE A 131 9.10 7.69 11.96
N PRO A 132 9.72 8.37 12.91
CA PRO A 132 9.65 9.82 12.97
C PRO A 132 10.41 10.42 11.79
N THR A 133 9.89 11.50 11.26
CA THR A 133 10.51 12.21 10.14
C THR A 133 10.79 13.66 10.52
N SER A 134 11.60 14.32 9.72
CA SER A 134 11.80 15.76 9.82
C SER A 134 10.82 16.56 8.97
N LEU A 135 9.95 15.88 8.24
CA LEU A 135 9.02 16.50 7.32
C LEU A 135 7.73 16.93 8.00
N THR A 136 7.21 18.09 7.63
CA THR A 136 5.83 18.44 7.92
C THR A 136 4.93 17.70 6.94
N ARG A 137 3.63 17.67 7.25
CA ARG A 137 2.64 17.06 6.35
C ARG A 137 2.69 17.66 4.95
N ALA A 138 2.74 18.99 4.87
CA ALA A 138 2.77 19.68 3.57
C ALA A 138 4.02 19.35 2.77
N GLN A 139 5.17 19.28 3.44
CA GLN A 139 6.43 18.90 2.79
C GLN A 139 6.37 17.47 2.27
N TYR A 140 5.84 16.56 3.07
CA TYR A 140 5.70 15.16 2.71
C TYR A 140 4.83 15.01 1.46
N GLU A 141 3.66 15.63 1.47
CA GLU A 141 2.73 15.55 0.34
C GLU A 141 3.31 16.15 -0.93
N ASN A 142 4.01 17.26 -0.79
CA ASN A 142 4.64 17.93 -1.93
C ASN A 142 5.80 17.11 -2.50
N GLU A 143 6.67 16.58 -1.64
CA GLU A 143 7.85 15.84 -2.06
C GLU A 143 7.50 14.55 -2.79
N PHE A 144 6.47 13.87 -2.35
CA PHE A 144 6.03 12.63 -2.98
C PHE A 144 4.91 12.82 -4.00
N ASN A 145 4.60 14.06 -4.33
CA ASN A 145 3.56 14.39 -5.29
C ASN A 145 2.21 13.74 -4.96
N ILE A 146 1.89 13.74 -3.67
CA ILE A 146 0.64 13.22 -3.16
C ILE A 146 -0.28 14.40 -2.94
N THR A 147 -1.43 14.39 -3.59
CA THR A 147 -2.40 15.46 -3.44
C THR A 147 -3.56 15.03 -2.58
N GLY A 148 -4.18 16.02 -1.91
CA GLY A 148 -5.42 15.80 -1.19
C GLY A 148 -5.27 15.22 0.19
N SER A 149 -4.07 14.93 0.63
CA SER A 149 -3.81 14.50 2.01
C SER A 149 -4.64 13.32 2.49
N LYS A 150 -5.12 12.53 1.58
CA LYS A 150 -5.89 11.36 1.95
C LYS A 150 -4.91 10.26 2.29
N THR A 151 -4.81 9.98 3.55
CA THR A 151 -4.12 8.80 4.02
C THR A 151 -5.14 7.81 4.50
N GLY A 152 -4.87 6.55 4.34
CA GLY A 152 -5.71 5.51 4.91
C GLY A 152 -5.61 5.49 6.42
N GLY A 153 -4.71 6.27 6.96
CA GLY A 153 -4.41 6.29 8.37
C GLY A 153 -5.13 7.37 9.15
N ILE A 154 -4.89 7.35 10.42
CA ILE A 154 -5.44 8.31 11.36
C ILE A 154 -4.54 9.54 11.41
N ASN A 155 -5.14 10.71 11.30
CA ASN A 155 -4.43 11.96 11.44
C ASN A 155 -4.57 12.46 12.88
N TYR A 156 -3.52 12.33 13.65
CA TYR A 156 -3.52 12.71 15.06
C TYR A 156 -3.28 14.20 15.30
N SER A 157 -2.97 14.96 14.27
CA SER A 157 -2.75 16.40 14.42
C SER A 157 -4.01 17.14 14.84
N ASN A 158 -5.17 16.56 14.59
CA ASN A 158 -6.46 17.14 14.92
C ASN A 158 -7.07 16.57 16.19
N ALA A 159 -6.31 15.75 16.87
CA ALA A 159 -6.77 15.17 18.13
C ALA A 159 -6.55 16.14 19.29
#